data_5a16fcaa7c478202a06f42ca9c7dffda
#
_entry.id   5a16fcaa7c478202a06f42ca9c7dffda
#
_cell.length_a   1.000
_cell.length_b   1.000
_cell.length_c   1.000
_cell.angle_alpha   90.00
_cell.angle_beta   90.00
_cell.angle_gamma   90.00
#
_symmetry.space_group_name_H-M   'P 1'
#
loop_
_entity.id
_entity.type
_entity.pdbx_description
1 polymer ?
#
loop_
_entity_poly.entity_id
_entity_poly.type
_entity_poly.pdbx_seq_one_letter_code
_entity_poly.pdbx_strand_id
1 'polypeptide(L)'
;MKKKDESKYETIIQAAIQIIVTEGAASLSTTKVAKAVGISQSNIYIYFNNKADMLTQVFEHEQAVMRDMLVTSITAEPTLAGKVRVWLWTLYRIAVERPDTLTTVSQIKQLPDSPVLNRVAADPADQQQNVVAEMLSAGVATGELRDMPVQVFMTMAFGSIVTFARQKSDKVEHEAEFEQLYDMLWAAMRKESHEED
;
A
#
# COMPACT_ATOMS: atom_id res chain seq x y z
N MET A 1 22.45 24.23 10.75
CA MET A 1 21.62 23.22 10.09
C MET A 1 20.17 23.74 10.08
N LYS A 2 19.56 24.02 8.92
CA LYS A 2 18.17 24.49 8.85
C LYS A 2 17.27 23.33 9.31
N LYS A 3 16.46 23.55 10.36
CA LYS A 3 15.46 22.59 10.82
C LYS A 3 14.51 22.28 9.65
N LYS A 4 14.30 21.00 9.33
CA LYS A 4 13.32 20.59 8.30
C LYS A 4 11.95 21.10 8.77
N ASP A 5 11.29 21.87 7.91
CA ASP A 5 9.93 22.36 8.14
C ASP A 5 8.97 21.25 7.70
N GLU A 6 8.26 20.67 8.65
CA GLU A 6 7.33 19.56 8.44
C GLU A 6 6.19 19.92 7.48
N SER A 7 5.65 21.14 7.60
CA SER A 7 4.61 21.63 6.69
C SER A 7 5.09 21.71 5.24
N LYS A 8 6.34 22.13 5.05
CA LYS A 8 6.96 22.22 3.73
C LYS A 8 7.30 20.85 3.17
N TYR A 9 7.74 19.92 4.02
CA TYR A 9 7.96 18.53 3.65
C TYR A 9 6.66 17.92 3.12
N GLU A 10 5.57 18.07 3.85
CA GLU A 10 4.25 17.55 3.45
C GLU A 10 3.80 18.17 2.11
N THR A 11 3.96 19.47 1.92
CA THR A 11 3.63 20.13 0.64
C THR A 11 4.42 19.55 -0.53
N ILE A 12 5.69 19.19 -0.33
CA ILE A 12 6.53 18.57 -1.36
C ILE A 12 6.07 17.15 -1.65
N ILE A 13 5.75 16.36 -0.62
CA ILE A 13 5.23 15.00 -0.75
C ILE A 13 3.93 15.00 -1.56
N GLN A 14 2.98 15.88 -1.22
CA GLN A 14 1.71 15.98 -1.93
C GLN A 14 1.87 16.38 -3.40
N ALA A 15 2.78 17.31 -3.69
CA ALA A 15 3.11 17.68 -5.08
C ALA A 15 3.75 16.52 -5.85
N ALA A 16 4.59 15.72 -5.20
CA ALA A 16 5.18 14.52 -5.80
C ALA A 16 4.11 13.45 -6.08
N ILE A 17 3.17 13.21 -5.16
CA ILE A 17 2.03 12.31 -5.35
C ILE A 17 1.20 12.74 -6.56
N GLN A 18 0.85 14.01 -6.66
CA GLN A 18 0.06 14.53 -7.80
C GLN A 18 0.78 14.34 -9.15
N ILE A 19 2.09 14.55 -9.22
CA ILE A 19 2.87 14.28 -10.43
C ILE A 19 2.86 12.77 -10.75
N ILE A 20 3.03 11.92 -9.76
CA ILE A 20 2.99 10.46 -9.95
C ILE A 20 1.63 10.02 -10.48
N VAL A 21 0.54 10.49 -9.89
CA VAL A 21 -0.83 10.12 -10.27
C VAL A 21 -1.16 10.58 -11.69
N THR A 22 -0.75 11.79 -12.07
CA THR A 22 -1.14 12.41 -13.34
C THR A 22 -0.19 12.07 -14.50
N GLU A 23 1.10 11.93 -14.24
CA GLU A 23 2.13 11.81 -15.27
C GLU A 23 2.94 10.49 -15.18
N GLY A 24 2.73 9.73 -14.11
CA GLY A 24 3.45 8.48 -13.84
C GLY A 24 4.72 8.67 -13.00
N ALA A 25 5.07 7.64 -12.20
CA ALA A 25 6.23 7.66 -11.33
C ALA A 25 7.56 7.84 -12.09
N ALA A 26 7.66 7.34 -13.32
CA ALA A 26 8.83 7.53 -14.19
C ALA A 26 9.09 9.01 -14.49
N SER A 27 8.03 9.83 -14.60
CA SER A 27 8.08 11.27 -14.92
C SER A 27 8.49 12.15 -13.76
N LEU A 28 8.50 11.62 -12.52
CA LEU A 28 8.88 12.39 -11.32
C LEU A 28 10.32 12.89 -11.44
N SER A 29 10.54 14.16 -11.09
CA SER A 29 11.87 14.73 -10.92
C SER A 29 11.87 15.84 -9.87
N THR A 30 13.01 16.05 -9.21
CA THR A 30 13.17 17.12 -8.22
C THR A 30 12.87 18.50 -8.81
N THR A 31 13.18 18.72 -10.09
CA THR A 31 12.89 19.96 -10.81
C THR A 31 11.40 20.19 -11.03
N LYS A 32 10.65 19.14 -11.43
CA LYS A 32 9.19 19.22 -11.61
C LYS A 32 8.50 19.54 -10.29
N VAL A 33 8.90 18.83 -9.21
CA VAL A 33 8.33 19.05 -7.88
C VAL A 33 8.66 20.45 -7.36
N ALA A 34 9.91 20.93 -7.52
CA ALA A 34 10.29 22.30 -7.15
C ALA A 34 9.42 23.35 -7.84
N LYS A 35 9.17 23.15 -9.16
CA LYS A 35 8.30 24.02 -9.94
C LYS A 35 6.85 23.97 -9.46
N ALA A 36 6.33 22.81 -9.16
CA ALA A 36 4.94 22.60 -8.69
C ALA A 36 4.71 23.28 -7.34
N VAL A 37 5.71 23.24 -6.43
CA VAL A 37 5.64 23.85 -5.09
C VAL A 37 6.02 25.33 -5.10
N GLY A 38 6.60 25.85 -6.19
CA GLY A 38 7.05 27.25 -6.30
C GLY A 38 8.31 27.56 -5.48
N ILE A 39 9.22 26.58 -5.33
CA ILE A 39 10.49 26.72 -4.63
C ILE A 39 11.68 26.44 -5.54
N SER A 40 12.88 26.85 -5.13
CA SER A 40 14.10 26.49 -5.87
C SER A 40 14.41 24.99 -5.73
N GLN A 41 15.05 24.42 -6.75
CA GLN A 41 15.50 23.03 -6.69
C GLN A 41 16.48 22.77 -5.53
N SER A 42 17.30 23.76 -5.16
CA SER A 42 18.18 23.68 -3.99
C SER A 42 17.43 23.49 -2.67
N ASN A 43 16.20 24.01 -2.58
CA ASN A 43 15.34 23.78 -1.42
C ASN A 43 14.80 22.35 -1.36
N ILE A 44 14.60 21.67 -2.51
CA ILE A 44 14.22 20.25 -2.53
C ILE A 44 15.34 19.40 -1.94
N TYR A 45 16.61 19.69 -2.26
CA TYR A 45 17.75 18.93 -1.75
C TYR A 45 18.00 19.06 -0.23
N ILE A 46 17.26 19.95 0.46
CA ILE A 46 17.23 19.97 1.94
C ILE A 46 16.45 18.73 2.48
N TYR A 47 15.48 18.25 1.72
CA TYR A 47 14.57 17.16 2.11
C TYR A 47 14.91 15.82 1.47
N PHE A 48 15.33 15.83 0.20
CA PHE A 48 15.54 14.63 -0.61
C PHE A 48 16.90 14.69 -1.31
N ASN A 49 17.69 13.62 -1.18
CA ASN A 49 19.03 13.58 -1.77
C ASN A 49 19.00 13.47 -3.31
N ASN A 50 18.00 12.77 -3.85
CA ASN A 50 17.84 12.55 -5.28
C ASN A 50 16.40 12.06 -5.57
N LYS A 51 16.11 11.71 -6.86
CA LYS A 51 14.82 11.17 -7.28
C LYS A 51 14.48 9.86 -6.59
N ALA A 52 15.44 8.94 -6.43
CA ALA A 52 15.20 7.64 -5.81
C ALA A 52 14.83 7.79 -4.33
N ASP A 53 15.53 8.66 -3.61
CA ASP A 53 15.21 9.01 -2.22
C ASP A 53 13.80 9.63 -2.11
N MET A 54 13.45 10.54 -3.03
CA MET A 54 12.10 11.13 -3.07
C MET A 54 11.02 10.08 -3.30
N LEU A 55 11.22 9.16 -4.27
CA LEU A 55 10.29 8.05 -4.51
C LEU A 55 10.14 7.16 -3.30
N THR A 56 11.24 6.87 -2.60
CA THR A 56 11.22 6.07 -1.37
C THR A 56 10.42 6.75 -0.27
N GLN A 57 10.68 8.04 -0.02
CA GLN A 57 9.97 8.77 1.04
C GLN A 57 8.47 8.97 0.72
N VAL A 58 8.10 9.17 -0.55
CA VAL A 58 6.70 9.18 -0.99
C VAL A 58 6.04 7.82 -0.74
N PHE A 59 6.73 6.75 -1.08
CA PHE A 59 6.23 5.40 -0.84
C PHE A 59 6.04 5.12 0.67
N GLU A 60 7.03 5.45 1.50
CA GLU A 60 6.96 5.30 2.96
C GLU A 60 5.82 6.13 3.57
N HIS A 61 5.60 7.34 3.08
CA HIS A 61 4.48 8.18 3.49
C HIS A 61 3.13 7.51 3.21
N GLU A 62 2.91 7.02 1.99
CA GLU A 62 1.66 6.36 1.62
C GLU A 62 1.48 5.01 2.36
N GLN A 63 2.57 4.29 2.61
CA GLN A 63 2.54 3.08 3.43
C GLN A 63 2.16 3.38 4.89
N ALA A 64 2.63 4.50 5.46
CA ALA A 64 2.25 4.92 6.80
C ALA A 64 0.75 5.22 6.89
N VAL A 65 0.20 5.95 5.91
CA VAL A 65 -1.25 6.22 5.81
C VAL A 65 -2.05 4.92 5.78
N MET A 66 -1.64 3.95 4.96
CA MET A 66 -2.32 2.64 4.88
C MET A 66 -2.24 1.87 6.20
N ARG A 67 -1.08 1.87 6.84
CA ARG A 67 -0.84 1.18 8.11
C ARG A 67 -1.68 1.75 9.24
N ASP A 68 -1.72 3.07 9.39
CA ASP A 68 -2.49 3.75 10.44
C ASP A 68 -3.98 3.43 10.37
N MET A 69 -4.53 3.27 9.15
CA MET A 69 -5.92 2.86 8.96
C MET A 69 -6.18 1.40 9.36
N LEU A 70 -5.15 0.56 9.37
CA LEU A 70 -5.29 -0.89 9.43
C LEU A 70 -4.96 -1.50 10.81
N VAL A 71 -3.90 -1.02 11.47
CA VAL A 71 -3.30 -1.70 12.64
C VAL A 71 -4.29 -1.92 13.76
N THR A 72 -5.02 -0.88 14.17
CA THR A 72 -5.97 -0.96 15.29
C THR A 72 -7.10 -1.95 15.00
N SER A 73 -7.60 -1.95 13.79
CA SER A 73 -8.73 -2.79 13.39
C SER A 73 -8.36 -4.26 13.27
N ILE A 74 -7.19 -4.58 12.70
CA ILE A 74 -6.69 -5.98 12.60
C ILE A 74 -6.42 -6.59 13.98
N THR A 75 -5.81 -5.82 14.89
CA THR A 75 -5.46 -6.34 16.22
C THR A 75 -6.67 -6.62 17.09
N ALA A 76 -7.79 -5.97 16.86
CA ALA A 76 -9.05 -6.20 17.56
C ALA A 76 -9.76 -7.50 17.16
N GLU A 77 -9.44 -8.06 15.97
CA GLU A 77 -10.09 -9.26 15.47
C GLU A 77 -9.48 -10.54 16.04
N PRO A 78 -10.30 -11.46 16.60
CA PRO A 78 -9.79 -12.67 17.24
C PRO A 78 -9.43 -13.78 16.25
N THR A 79 -10.07 -13.82 15.07
CA THR A 79 -9.92 -14.91 14.09
C THR A 79 -9.12 -14.47 12.87
N LEU A 80 -8.43 -15.41 12.22
CA LEU A 80 -7.72 -15.13 10.98
C LEU A 80 -8.67 -14.65 9.88
N ALA A 81 -9.84 -15.28 9.72
CA ALA A 81 -10.85 -14.88 8.76
C ALA A 81 -11.32 -13.44 8.98
N GLY A 82 -11.60 -13.06 10.23
CA GLY A 82 -11.95 -11.68 10.61
C GLY A 82 -10.82 -10.69 10.30
N LYS A 83 -9.57 -11.04 10.63
CA LYS A 83 -8.39 -10.21 10.32
C LYS A 83 -8.22 -9.99 8.81
N VAL A 84 -8.38 -11.05 8.02
CA VAL A 84 -8.31 -10.98 6.55
C VAL A 84 -9.45 -10.12 6.01
N ARG A 85 -10.68 -10.27 6.54
CA ARG A 85 -11.82 -9.42 6.14
C ARG A 85 -11.55 -7.94 6.42
N VAL A 86 -11.08 -7.61 7.62
CA VAL A 86 -10.72 -6.23 8.00
C VAL A 86 -9.63 -5.66 7.10
N TRP A 87 -8.60 -6.45 6.80
CA TRP A 87 -7.55 -6.04 5.88
C TRP A 87 -8.09 -5.73 4.48
N LEU A 88 -8.87 -6.64 3.89
CA LEU A 88 -9.44 -6.46 2.56
C LEU A 88 -10.43 -5.30 2.51
N TRP A 89 -11.27 -5.14 3.55
CA TRP A 89 -12.19 -4.01 3.68
C TRP A 89 -11.46 -2.67 3.75
N THR A 90 -10.41 -2.60 4.57
CA THR A 90 -9.59 -1.38 4.69
C THR A 90 -8.92 -1.04 3.36
N LEU A 91 -8.39 -2.05 2.66
CA LEU A 91 -7.80 -1.85 1.34
C LEU A 91 -8.83 -1.34 0.31
N TYR A 92 -10.06 -1.88 0.36
CA TYR A 92 -11.17 -1.42 -0.47
C TYR A 92 -11.55 0.04 -0.15
N ARG A 93 -11.68 0.38 1.13
CA ARG A 93 -11.95 1.77 1.54
C ARG A 93 -10.86 2.73 1.06
N ILE A 94 -9.59 2.36 1.19
CA ILE A 94 -8.49 3.17 0.66
C ILE A 94 -8.62 3.33 -0.86
N ALA A 95 -8.99 2.28 -1.59
CA ALA A 95 -9.17 2.35 -3.03
C ALA A 95 -10.30 3.30 -3.46
N VAL A 96 -11.36 3.41 -2.66
CA VAL A 96 -12.51 4.29 -2.92
C VAL A 96 -12.26 5.72 -2.42
N GLU A 97 -11.83 5.86 -1.18
CA GLU A 97 -11.69 7.17 -0.52
C GLU A 97 -10.38 7.90 -0.92
N ARG A 98 -9.30 7.14 -1.17
CA ARG A 98 -7.95 7.63 -1.43
C ARG A 98 -7.30 6.94 -2.63
N PRO A 99 -7.89 7.01 -3.83
CA PRO A 99 -7.40 6.31 -5.02
C PRO A 99 -5.95 6.68 -5.39
N ASP A 100 -5.52 7.89 -5.05
CA ASP A 100 -4.17 8.39 -5.29
C ASP A 100 -3.12 7.60 -4.50
N THR A 101 -3.43 7.17 -3.26
CA THR A 101 -2.55 6.36 -2.42
C THR A 101 -2.19 5.04 -3.11
N LEU A 102 -3.20 4.27 -3.54
CA LEU A 102 -2.94 2.97 -4.19
C LEU A 102 -2.29 3.14 -5.56
N THR A 103 -2.66 4.18 -6.30
CA THR A 103 -2.05 4.51 -7.59
C THR A 103 -0.57 4.83 -7.41
N THR A 104 -0.22 5.67 -6.45
CA THR A 104 1.16 6.06 -6.14
C THR A 104 2.00 4.87 -5.74
N VAL A 105 1.54 4.06 -4.79
CA VAL A 105 2.22 2.84 -4.32
C VAL A 105 2.45 1.87 -5.48
N SER A 106 1.41 1.61 -6.30
CA SER A 106 1.49 0.70 -7.44
C SER A 106 2.50 1.18 -8.48
N GLN A 107 2.43 2.46 -8.87
CA GLN A 107 3.31 3.01 -9.90
C GLN A 107 4.78 3.04 -9.47
N ILE A 108 5.08 3.33 -8.20
CA ILE A 108 6.45 3.28 -7.69
C ILE A 108 6.99 1.85 -7.71
N LYS A 109 6.19 0.86 -7.29
CA LYS A 109 6.59 -0.57 -7.33
C LYS A 109 6.82 -1.09 -8.74
N GLN A 110 6.09 -0.60 -9.74
CA GLN A 110 6.18 -1.05 -11.13
C GLN A 110 7.33 -0.43 -11.92
N LEU A 111 8.07 0.52 -11.36
CA LEU A 111 9.27 1.04 -12.03
C LEU A 111 10.29 -0.09 -12.24
N PRO A 112 10.95 -0.17 -13.42
CA PRO A 112 11.97 -1.19 -13.70
C PRO A 112 13.09 -1.21 -12.66
N ASP A 113 13.54 -0.02 -12.21
CA ASP A 113 14.56 0.15 -11.19
C ASP A 113 13.94 0.74 -9.91
N SER A 114 12.84 0.15 -9.45
CA SER A 114 12.14 0.66 -8.27
C SER A 114 13.04 0.67 -7.03
N PRO A 115 13.24 1.84 -6.40
CA PRO A 115 14.10 1.95 -5.23
C PRO A 115 13.54 1.22 -4.00
N VAL A 116 12.25 0.86 -4.04
CA VAL A 116 11.56 0.22 -2.91
C VAL A 116 11.55 -1.31 -3.00
N LEU A 117 11.68 -1.91 -4.18
CA LEU A 117 11.65 -3.38 -4.33
C LEU A 117 12.86 -4.05 -3.66
N ASN A 118 14.03 -3.45 -3.78
CA ASN A 118 15.26 -3.98 -3.18
C ASN A 118 15.32 -3.78 -1.66
N ARG A 119 14.62 -2.78 -1.11
CA ARG A 119 14.54 -2.54 0.34
C ARG A 119 13.59 -3.50 1.04
N VAL A 120 12.41 -3.72 0.48
CA VAL A 120 11.42 -4.68 1.03
C VAL A 120 12.00 -6.10 1.12
N ALA A 121 12.95 -6.45 0.22
CA ALA A 121 13.65 -7.73 0.27
C ALA A 121 14.84 -7.75 1.25
N ALA A 122 15.40 -6.58 1.64
CA ALA A 122 16.68 -6.47 2.33
C ALA A 122 16.58 -6.13 3.83
N ASP A 123 15.47 -5.54 4.31
CA ASP A 123 15.34 -5.13 5.71
C ASP A 123 14.27 -5.95 6.45
N PRO A 124 14.69 -6.88 7.35
CA PRO A 124 13.77 -7.62 8.21
C PRO A 124 12.92 -6.71 9.12
N ALA A 125 13.37 -5.50 9.43
CA ALA A 125 12.64 -4.55 10.26
C ALA A 125 11.44 -3.96 9.49
N ASP A 126 11.54 -3.76 8.18
CA ASP A 126 10.40 -3.36 7.33
C ASP A 126 9.36 -4.49 7.22
N GLN A 127 9.78 -5.76 7.29
CA GLN A 127 8.87 -6.92 7.33
C GLN A 127 8.18 -7.05 8.69
N GLN A 128 8.87 -6.80 9.81
CA GLN A 128 8.30 -6.88 11.16
C GLN A 128 7.27 -5.78 11.45
N GLN A 129 7.28 -4.66 10.71
CA GLN A 129 6.27 -3.61 10.82
C GLN A 129 5.04 -3.85 9.94
N ASN A 130 5.01 -4.91 9.14
CA ASN A 130 3.89 -5.23 8.27
C ASN A 130 2.94 -6.24 8.93
N VAL A 131 2.00 -5.72 9.69
CA VAL A 131 0.97 -6.52 10.40
C VAL A 131 0.22 -7.49 9.48
N VAL A 132 0.06 -7.16 8.20
CA VAL A 132 -0.58 -8.03 7.20
C VAL A 132 0.31 -9.23 6.86
N ALA A 133 1.60 -8.98 6.62
CA ALA A 133 2.54 -10.06 6.31
C ALA A 133 2.70 -11.03 7.49
N GLU A 134 2.76 -10.51 8.73
CA GLU A 134 2.81 -11.33 9.94
C GLU A 134 1.54 -12.17 10.10
N MET A 135 0.35 -11.56 9.93
CA MET A 135 -0.93 -12.24 9.96
C MET A 135 -1.00 -13.38 8.95
N LEU A 136 -0.63 -13.11 7.70
CA LEU A 136 -0.64 -14.12 6.63
C LEU A 136 0.39 -15.22 6.87
N SER A 137 1.61 -14.87 7.32
CA SER A 137 2.64 -15.85 7.68
C SER A 137 2.18 -16.78 8.81
N ALA A 138 1.54 -16.22 9.83
CA ALA A 138 0.97 -17.02 10.91
C ALA A 138 -0.12 -17.97 10.40
N GLY A 139 -1.02 -17.49 9.52
CA GLY A 139 -2.06 -18.32 8.91
C GLY A 139 -1.51 -19.48 8.05
N VAL A 140 -0.41 -19.25 7.34
CA VAL A 140 0.31 -20.33 6.63
C VAL A 140 0.92 -21.32 7.61
N ALA A 141 1.60 -20.83 8.65
CA ALA A 141 2.26 -21.66 9.66
C ALA A 141 1.27 -22.54 10.48
N THR A 142 0.07 -22.01 10.76
CA THR A 142 -1.02 -22.77 11.43
C THR A 142 -1.76 -23.72 10.49
N GLY A 143 -1.55 -23.61 9.19
CA GLY A 143 -2.25 -24.39 8.18
C GLY A 143 -3.70 -23.95 7.92
N GLU A 144 -4.10 -22.78 8.40
CA GLU A 144 -5.39 -22.18 8.05
C GLU A 144 -5.39 -21.60 6.63
N LEU A 145 -4.23 -21.12 6.16
CA LEU A 145 -4.04 -20.70 4.77
C LEU A 145 -3.30 -21.78 3.97
N ARG A 146 -3.47 -21.74 2.65
CA ARG A 146 -2.71 -22.58 1.72
C ARG A 146 -1.22 -22.30 1.87
N ASP A 147 -0.40 -23.32 1.65
CA ASP A 147 1.06 -23.21 1.66
C ASP A 147 1.55 -22.46 0.41
N MET A 148 1.49 -21.15 0.49
CA MET A 148 1.89 -20.23 -0.58
C MET A 148 2.70 -19.07 0.00
N PRO A 149 3.64 -18.49 -0.77
CA PRO A 149 4.34 -17.29 -0.35
C PRO A 149 3.37 -16.15 -0.02
N VAL A 150 3.57 -15.48 1.11
CA VAL A 150 2.73 -14.35 1.58
C VAL A 150 2.55 -13.28 0.49
N GLN A 151 3.59 -13.04 -0.30
CA GLN A 151 3.55 -12.08 -1.40
C GLN A 151 2.50 -12.41 -2.46
N VAL A 152 2.18 -13.70 -2.67
CA VAL A 152 1.12 -14.14 -3.61
C VAL A 152 -0.24 -13.69 -3.09
N PHE A 153 -0.54 -13.92 -1.80
CA PHE A 153 -1.78 -13.45 -1.19
C PHE A 153 -1.93 -11.93 -1.27
N MET A 154 -0.86 -11.19 -0.93
CA MET A 154 -0.86 -9.73 -0.97
C MET A 154 -1.09 -9.20 -2.40
N THR A 155 -0.44 -9.78 -3.39
CA THR A 155 -0.58 -9.35 -4.80
C THR A 155 -1.98 -9.66 -5.33
N MET A 156 -2.52 -10.84 -5.04
CA MET A 156 -3.87 -11.23 -5.42
C MET A 156 -4.92 -10.29 -4.81
N ALA A 157 -4.83 -10.06 -3.50
CA ALA A 157 -5.74 -9.18 -2.79
C ALA A 157 -5.70 -7.75 -3.34
N PHE A 158 -4.49 -7.17 -3.45
CA PHE A 158 -4.30 -5.82 -3.95
C PHE A 158 -4.86 -5.67 -5.38
N GLY A 159 -4.49 -6.57 -6.29
CA GLY A 159 -4.93 -6.52 -7.68
C GLY A 159 -6.46 -6.64 -7.82
N SER A 160 -7.08 -7.57 -7.08
CA SER A 160 -8.52 -7.78 -7.09
C SER A 160 -9.29 -6.59 -6.53
N ILE A 161 -8.89 -6.07 -5.37
CA ILE A 161 -9.54 -4.93 -4.70
C ILE A 161 -9.42 -3.65 -5.54
N VAL A 162 -8.22 -3.34 -6.06
CA VAL A 162 -8.02 -2.14 -6.89
C VAL A 162 -8.84 -2.23 -8.18
N THR A 163 -8.88 -3.40 -8.81
CA THR A 163 -9.68 -3.61 -10.03
C THR A 163 -11.17 -3.45 -9.74
N PHE A 164 -11.64 -4.05 -8.65
CA PHE A 164 -13.03 -3.97 -8.23
C PHE A 164 -13.43 -2.51 -7.94
N ALA A 165 -12.64 -1.79 -7.14
CA ALA A 165 -12.92 -0.39 -6.79
C ALA A 165 -12.95 0.53 -8.02
N ARG A 166 -12.07 0.30 -9.02
CA ARG A 166 -12.03 1.09 -10.26
C ARG A 166 -13.25 0.91 -11.15
N GLN A 167 -13.95 -0.22 -11.06
CA GLN A 167 -15.17 -0.48 -11.83
C GLN A 167 -16.38 0.29 -11.28
N LYS A 168 -16.27 0.84 -10.09
CA LYS A 168 -17.35 1.61 -9.46
C LYS A 168 -17.23 3.07 -9.87
N SER A 169 -18.32 3.60 -10.48
CA SER A 169 -18.37 4.98 -10.95
C SER A 169 -18.74 5.97 -9.85
N ASP A 170 -19.29 5.49 -8.75
CA ASP A 170 -19.66 6.26 -7.56
C ASP A 170 -18.69 5.95 -6.40
N LYS A 171 -18.36 6.95 -5.61
CA LYS A 171 -17.51 6.82 -4.43
C LYS A 171 -18.29 6.31 -3.21
N VAL A 172 -19.34 5.50 -3.44
CA VAL A 172 -20.16 4.92 -2.39
C VAL A 172 -19.60 3.55 -2.02
N GLU A 173 -19.55 3.25 -0.73
CA GLU A 173 -19.17 1.92 -0.22
C GLU A 173 -20.27 0.90 -0.59
N HIS A 174 -19.88 -0.15 -1.28
CA HIS A 174 -20.75 -1.25 -1.69
C HIS A 174 -20.47 -2.48 -0.82
N GLU A 175 -20.99 -2.49 0.40
CA GLU A 175 -20.68 -3.54 1.37
C GLU A 175 -21.13 -4.93 0.89
N ALA A 176 -22.33 -5.06 0.32
CA ALA A 176 -22.83 -6.35 -0.15
C ALA A 176 -21.97 -6.96 -1.29
N GLU A 177 -21.47 -6.13 -2.17
CA GLU A 177 -20.61 -6.56 -3.27
C GLU A 177 -19.18 -6.83 -2.79
N PHE A 178 -18.73 -6.08 -1.79
CA PHE A 178 -17.46 -6.37 -1.12
C PHE A 178 -17.51 -7.75 -0.44
N GLU A 179 -18.60 -8.10 0.24
CA GLU A 179 -18.73 -9.43 0.86
C GLU A 179 -18.59 -10.57 -0.16
N GLN A 180 -19.17 -10.42 -1.36
CA GLN A 180 -18.99 -11.40 -2.42
C GLN A 180 -17.53 -11.52 -2.86
N LEU A 181 -16.82 -10.40 -2.98
CA LEU A 181 -15.40 -10.38 -3.30
C LEU A 181 -14.55 -10.98 -2.17
N TYR A 182 -14.90 -10.65 -0.91
CA TYR A 182 -14.24 -11.23 0.26
C TYR A 182 -14.40 -12.75 0.28
N ASP A 183 -15.61 -13.27 0.10
CA ASP A 183 -15.88 -14.72 0.10
C ASP A 183 -15.05 -15.43 -0.97
N MET A 184 -14.95 -14.86 -2.16
CA MET A 184 -14.14 -15.40 -3.25
C MET A 184 -12.65 -15.41 -2.89
N LEU A 185 -12.13 -14.31 -2.37
CA LEU A 185 -10.71 -14.19 -2.00
C LEU A 185 -10.37 -15.09 -0.81
N TRP A 186 -11.24 -15.14 0.20
CA TRP A 186 -11.06 -16.00 1.37
C TRP A 186 -11.05 -17.49 0.96
N ALA A 187 -11.98 -17.92 0.10
CA ALA A 187 -11.99 -19.29 -0.43
C ALA A 187 -10.70 -19.64 -1.21
N ALA A 188 -10.14 -18.66 -1.94
CA ALA A 188 -8.87 -18.85 -2.64
C ALA A 188 -7.67 -18.94 -1.69
N MET A 189 -7.70 -18.25 -0.55
CA MET A 189 -6.59 -18.16 0.40
C MET A 189 -6.59 -19.30 1.43
N ARG A 190 -7.78 -19.68 1.94
CA ARG A 190 -7.89 -20.69 2.98
C ARG A 190 -7.50 -22.08 2.48
N LYS A 191 -6.91 -22.87 3.35
CA LYS A 191 -6.71 -24.30 3.10
C LYS A 191 -8.06 -25.02 3.15
N GLU A 192 -8.36 -25.84 2.16
CA GLU A 192 -9.55 -26.70 2.21
C GLU A 192 -9.38 -27.74 3.30
N SER A 193 -10.36 -27.84 4.19
CA SER A 193 -10.46 -28.99 5.10
C SER A 193 -10.81 -30.18 4.22
N HIS A 194 -9.86 -31.08 3.96
CA HIS A 194 -10.24 -32.40 3.52
C HIS A 194 -10.95 -33.05 4.71
N GLU A 195 -12.27 -33.16 4.67
CA GLU A 195 -12.96 -34.13 5.47
C GLU A 195 -12.43 -35.47 4.96
N GLU A 196 -11.62 -36.13 5.78
CA GLU A 196 -11.32 -37.56 5.58
C GLU A 196 -12.63 -38.32 5.80
N ASP A 197 -13.19 -38.87 4.70
CA ASP A 197 -14.24 -39.90 4.72
C ASP A 197 -13.71 -41.20 5.32
#